data_a7a516747890ad93c78b16b8c4a2c2c9
#
_entry.id   a7a516747890ad93c78b16b8c4a2c2c9
#
_cell.length_a   1.000
_cell.length_b   1.000
_cell.length_c   1.000
_cell.angle_alpha   90.00
_cell.angle_beta   90.00
_cell.angle_gamma   90.00
#
_symmetry.space_group_name_H-M   'P 1'
#
loop_
_entity.id
_entity.type
_entity.pdbx_description
1 polymer ?
#
loop_
_entity_poly.entity_id
_entity_poly.type
_entity_poly.pdbx_seq_one_letter_code
_entity_poly.pdbx_strand_id
1 'polypeptide(L)'
;MTKPVTSIQDRLRAAPGQPDSAVRELLAVREIVHAFLTADRPEEVYQFALDRVSPLVGATLACVYLIDDGSELMRLAAVHNWPQRWAHVLGEMRVRLGHGPSGEAAAERRAIEVLDVFAEPAYEDWQEVARELGFRSFVALPLQTSQAVVGTVTFYFGLANAVTAENRQLMRMVADQMAATAEKARLIQDLQRANGALRESHATLERQYADLLEARRIKDEFLANISHELRTPLTAVIGYISLMQEGLAGPMNGEQRHTLEQVKDSSEQLLGLIADLLELTALKRGSVAASIADVDPRDPLRDAIAKASGRKAGVALEVQEPEDVPVMRSDRATLTKALRALIDNAFKFTHEGAVRASVRVAADRVLYTIADTGIGIPAEAQRLVFEEFRQVDGGLTREYGGPGLGLSLARRLARLLQGDVSVTSTPGAGSTFTLDVPLRFEAPQPS
;
A
#
# COMPACT_ATOMS: atom_id res chain seq x y z
N MET A 1 0.10 64.75 34.79
CA MET A 1 -0.75 64.21 35.88
C MET A 1 -1.54 63.01 35.32
N THR A 2 -0.95 61.85 35.49
CA THR A 2 -1.52 60.55 35.06
C THR A 2 -2.43 60.01 36.14
N LYS A 3 -3.70 59.77 35.83
CA LYS A 3 -4.64 59.08 36.76
C LYS A 3 -4.24 57.63 36.92
N PRO A 4 -4.23 57.06 38.13
CA PRO A 4 -3.90 55.65 38.34
C PRO A 4 -5.01 54.75 37.80
N VAL A 5 -4.62 53.72 37.07
CA VAL A 5 -5.50 52.62 36.62
C VAL A 5 -5.83 51.80 37.87
N THR A 6 -7.05 51.88 38.33
CA THR A 6 -7.56 51.08 39.45
C THR A 6 -7.67 49.64 39.02
N SER A 7 -6.98 48.74 39.72
CA SER A 7 -6.95 47.30 39.47
C SER A 7 -8.36 46.70 39.60
N ILE A 8 -8.67 45.70 38.78
CA ILE A 8 -9.90 44.93 38.81
C ILE A 8 -10.15 44.33 40.23
N GLN A 9 -9.10 44.08 41.01
CA GLN A 9 -9.18 43.60 42.39
C GLN A 9 -9.70 44.69 43.37
N ASP A 10 -9.45 45.98 43.11
CA ASP A 10 -9.94 47.09 43.95
C ASP A 10 -11.43 47.37 43.74
N ARG A 11 -11.99 47.09 42.55
CA ARG A 11 -13.43 47.17 42.28
C ARG A 11 -14.24 46.03 42.92
N LEU A 12 -13.62 44.89 43.17
CA LEU A 12 -14.28 43.74 43.86
C LEU A 12 -14.40 43.91 45.38
N ARG A 13 -13.74 44.91 45.97
CA ARG A 13 -13.80 45.18 47.42
C ARG A 13 -14.76 46.29 47.84
N ALA A 14 -15.41 46.95 46.90
CA ALA A 14 -16.33 48.05 47.21
C ALA A 14 -17.80 47.60 47.02
N ALA A 15 -18.46 47.29 48.14
CA ALA A 15 -19.87 47.12 48.43
C ALA A 15 -20.43 45.71 48.52
N PRO A 16 -21.20 45.35 49.58
CA PRO A 16 -22.03 44.16 49.65
C PRO A 16 -23.36 44.42 48.91
N GLY A 17 -23.31 44.36 47.59
CA GLY A 17 -24.47 44.45 46.70
C GLY A 17 -24.23 43.48 45.56
N GLN A 18 -25.26 42.77 45.14
CA GLN A 18 -25.26 41.72 44.11
C GLN A 18 -24.27 42.03 42.96
N PRO A 19 -23.47 41.07 42.50
CA PRO A 19 -22.54 41.28 41.37
C PRO A 19 -23.33 41.81 40.19
N ASP A 20 -22.80 42.87 39.56
CA ASP A 20 -23.31 43.57 38.39
C ASP A 20 -23.80 42.54 37.35
N SER A 21 -24.94 42.75 36.73
CA SER A 21 -25.51 41.81 35.73
C SER A 21 -24.47 41.36 34.71
N ALA A 22 -23.64 42.30 34.27
CA ALA A 22 -22.54 42.06 33.32
C ALA A 22 -21.47 41.09 33.86
N VAL A 23 -21.15 41.12 35.16
CA VAL A 23 -20.16 40.19 35.76
C VAL A 23 -20.74 38.77 35.86
N ARG A 24 -22.04 38.63 36.15
CA ARG A 24 -22.73 37.33 36.17
C ARG A 24 -22.79 36.72 34.78
N GLU A 25 -23.09 37.49 33.76
CA GLU A 25 -23.09 37.08 32.37
C GLU A 25 -21.70 36.60 31.91
N LEU A 26 -20.67 37.38 32.24
CA LEU A 26 -19.28 37.02 31.87
C LEU A 26 -18.81 35.71 32.56
N LEU A 27 -19.18 35.52 33.83
CA LEU A 27 -18.87 34.32 34.58
C LEU A 27 -19.60 33.09 34.00
N ALA A 28 -20.89 33.23 33.68
CA ALA A 28 -21.69 32.19 33.07
C ALA A 28 -21.14 31.77 31.68
N VAL A 29 -20.81 32.77 30.84
CA VAL A 29 -20.18 32.53 29.54
C VAL A 29 -18.85 31.79 29.70
N ARG A 30 -18.01 32.19 30.64
CA ARG A 30 -16.75 31.50 30.92
C ARG A 30 -16.95 30.03 31.37
N GLU A 31 -17.93 29.80 32.27
CA GLU A 31 -18.26 28.43 32.73
C GLU A 31 -18.78 27.56 31.59
N ILE A 32 -19.62 28.10 30.72
CA ILE A 32 -20.13 27.42 29.52
C ILE A 32 -18.99 27.05 28.58
N VAL A 33 -18.12 28.01 28.24
CA VAL A 33 -16.96 27.76 27.38
C VAL A 33 -16.03 26.70 27.98
N HIS A 34 -15.81 26.77 29.30
CA HIS A 34 -14.97 25.76 29.98
C HIS A 34 -15.61 24.36 29.92
N ALA A 35 -16.92 24.25 30.13
CA ALA A 35 -17.64 22.97 30.01
C ALA A 35 -17.54 22.40 28.60
N PHE A 36 -17.67 23.21 27.54
CA PHE A 36 -17.50 22.78 26.16
C PHE A 36 -16.09 22.27 25.82
N LEU A 37 -15.07 22.81 26.47
CA LEU A 37 -13.68 22.40 26.25
C LEU A 37 -13.31 21.08 26.95
N THR A 38 -13.94 20.82 28.12
CA THR A 38 -13.53 19.73 29.01
C THR A 38 -14.45 18.52 29.01
N ALA A 39 -15.64 18.61 28.43
CA ALA A 39 -16.60 17.53 28.47
C ALA A 39 -16.29 16.38 27.51
N ASP A 40 -16.47 15.16 28.01
CA ASP A 40 -16.32 13.93 27.24
C ASP A 40 -17.62 13.54 26.49
N ARG A 41 -18.78 14.03 26.96
CA ARG A 41 -20.10 13.74 26.38
C ARG A 41 -20.81 15.02 25.97
N PRO A 42 -21.09 15.20 24.67
CA PRO A 42 -21.75 16.41 24.16
C PRO A 42 -23.11 16.68 24.80
N GLU A 43 -23.92 15.65 25.05
CA GLU A 43 -25.27 15.81 25.60
C GLU A 43 -25.29 16.44 27.01
N GLU A 44 -24.32 16.07 27.86
CA GLU A 44 -24.19 16.65 29.21
C GLU A 44 -23.86 18.15 29.13
N VAL A 45 -23.07 18.53 28.11
CA VAL A 45 -22.72 19.95 27.88
C VAL A 45 -23.89 20.73 27.36
N TYR A 46 -24.70 20.15 26.46
CA TYR A 46 -25.88 20.84 25.94
C TYR A 46 -26.88 21.12 27.06
N GLN A 47 -27.13 20.15 27.93
CA GLN A 47 -27.98 20.32 29.10
C GLN A 47 -27.47 21.44 30.02
N PHE A 48 -26.17 21.39 30.36
CA PHE A 48 -25.51 22.41 31.16
C PHE A 48 -25.62 23.80 30.54
N ALA A 49 -25.34 23.92 29.24
CA ALA A 49 -25.41 25.21 28.52
C ALA A 49 -26.85 25.77 28.49
N LEU A 50 -27.84 24.91 28.21
CA LEU A 50 -29.25 25.31 28.23
C LEU A 50 -29.67 25.85 29.62
N ASP A 51 -29.29 25.14 30.70
CA ASP A 51 -29.67 25.52 32.07
C ASP A 51 -29.00 26.85 32.50
N ARG A 52 -27.86 27.19 31.93
CA ARG A 52 -27.14 28.45 32.21
C ARG A 52 -27.57 29.61 31.32
N VAL A 53 -27.81 29.33 30.02
CA VAL A 53 -28.13 30.41 29.05
C VAL A 53 -29.57 30.79 29.07
N SER A 54 -30.52 29.84 29.23
CA SER A 54 -31.96 30.14 29.16
C SER A 54 -32.41 31.24 30.15
N PRO A 55 -31.99 31.20 31.43
CA PRO A 55 -32.31 32.29 32.35
C PRO A 55 -31.69 33.65 31.98
N LEU A 56 -30.48 33.64 31.39
CA LEU A 56 -29.80 34.90 31.01
C LEU A 56 -30.47 35.60 29.85
N VAL A 57 -30.99 34.83 28.89
CA VAL A 57 -31.71 35.39 27.73
C VAL A 57 -33.21 35.60 28.02
N GLY A 58 -33.69 35.17 29.20
CA GLY A 58 -35.12 35.27 29.60
C GLY A 58 -36.00 34.21 28.92
N ALA A 59 -35.43 33.13 28.43
CA ALA A 59 -36.20 32.02 27.87
C ALA A 59 -36.87 31.20 28.98
N THR A 60 -38.16 30.90 28.78
CA THR A 60 -38.95 30.07 29.72
C THR A 60 -38.71 28.58 29.50
N LEU A 61 -38.47 28.18 28.28
CA LEU A 61 -38.19 26.81 27.84
C LEU A 61 -37.07 26.84 26.81
N ALA A 62 -36.31 25.74 26.70
CA ALA A 62 -35.39 25.56 25.59
C ALA A 62 -35.19 24.06 25.29
N CYS A 63 -34.74 23.75 24.06
CA CYS A 63 -34.41 22.37 23.66
C CYS A 63 -33.28 22.37 22.63
N VAL A 64 -32.52 21.26 22.61
CA VAL A 64 -31.54 20.97 21.59
C VAL A 64 -31.95 19.68 20.87
N TYR A 65 -31.98 19.73 19.55
CA TYR A 65 -32.14 18.56 18.69
C TYR A 65 -30.87 18.33 17.90
N LEU A 66 -30.47 17.06 17.73
CA LEU A 66 -29.36 16.66 16.90
C LEU A 66 -29.87 15.82 15.72
N ILE A 67 -29.29 16.03 14.55
CA ILE A 67 -29.62 15.26 13.36
C ILE A 67 -29.00 13.87 13.49
N ASP A 68 -29.80 12.82 13.30
CA ASP A 68 -29.31 11.44 13.26
C ASP A 68 -28.56 11.17 11.96
N ASP A 69 -27.41 10.47 12.02
CA ASP A 69 -26.55 10.21 10.88
C ASP A 69 -27.31 9.56 9.71
N GLY A 70 -27.24 10.20 8.54
CA GLY A 70 -27.90 9.69 7.33
C GLY A 70 -29.43 9.76 7.32
N SER A 71 -30.05 10.51 8.24
CA SER A 71 -31.50 10.64 8.41
C SER A 71 -31.98 12.07 8.17
N GLU A 72 -33.24 12.22 7.80
CA GLU A 72 -33.96 13.50 7.80
C GLU A 72 -34.64 13.81 9.15
N LEU A 73 -34.31 13.03 10.18
CA LEU A 73 -34.91 13.16 11.49
C LEU A 73 -33.90 13.68 12.51
N MET A 74 -34.39 14.49 13.45
CA MET A 74 -33.65 15.01 14.57
C MET A 74 -34.17 14.40 15.87
N ARG A 75 -33.25 13.94 16.73
CA ARG A 75 -33.54 13.46 18.08
C ARG A 75 -33.30 14.55 19.11
N LEU A 76 -34.09 14.52 20.18
CA LEU A 76 -33.90 15.41 21.33
C LEU A 76 -32.60 15.05 22.07
N ALA A 77 -31.75 16.04 22.35
CA ALA A 77 -30.47 15.87 23.04
C ALA A 77 -30.47 16.51 24.44
N ALA A 78 -31.12 17.66 24.60
CA ALA A 78 -31.23 18.35 25.89
C ALA A 78 -32.49 19.22 25.94
N VAL A 79 -33.00 19.49 27.17
CA VAL A 79 -34.17 20.33 27.41
C VAL A 79 -33.97 21.19 28.65
N HIS A 80 -34.53 22.39 28.64
CA HIS A 80 -34.58 23.28 29.80
C HIS A 80 -36.02 23.55 30.19
N ASN A 81 -36.37 23.34 31.47
CA ASN A 81 -37.64 23.69 32.15
C ASN A 81 -38.91 23.12 31.47
N TRP A 82 -38.80 22.00 30.72
CA TRP A 82 -40.01 21.40 30.16
C TRP A 82 -40.82 20.66 31.22
N PRO A 83 -42.16 20.69 31.19
CA PRO A 83 -43.00 19.99 32.15
C PRO A 83 -42.78 18.48 32.10
N GLN A 84 -42.70 17.80 33.25
CA GLN A 84 -42.46 16.33 33.37
C GLN A 84 -43.45 15.48 32.56
N ARG A 85 -44.69 15.93 32.42
CA ARG A 85 -45.70 15.23 31.59
C ARG A 85 -45.31 15.10 30.12
N TRP A 86 -44.40 15.95 29.62
CA TRP A 86 -43.88 15.92 28.25
C TRP A 86 -42.61 15.10 28.12
N ALA A 87 -41.97 14.71 29.21
CA ALA A 87 -40.66 14.06 29.20
C ALA A 87 -40.66 12.75 28.38
N HIS A 88 -41.73 11.93 28.50
CA HIS A 88 -41.85 10.68 27.73
C HIS A 88 -42.08 10.97 26.24
N VAL A 89 -43.00 11.87 25.93
CA VAL A 89 -43.32 12.23 24.52
C VAL A 89 -42.11 12.81 23.81
N LEU A 90 -41.40 13.72 24.48
CA LEU A 90 -40.19 14.36 23.93
C LEU A 90 -39.03 13.38 23.72
N GLY A 91 -38.86 12.39 24.60
CA GLY A 91 -37.80 11.37 24.45
C GLY A 91 -37.96 10.50 23.20
N GLU A 92 -39.23 10.21 22.82
CA GLU A 92 -39.56 9.41 21.63
C GLU A 92 -39.79 10.26 20.38
N MET A 93 -40.02 11.56 20.55
CA MET A 93 -40.32 12.47 19.45
C MET A 93 -39.14 12.66 18.52
N ARG A 94 -39.38 12.52 17.23
CA ARG A 94 -38.42 12.85 16.16
C ARG A 94 -38.99 14.04 15.40
N VAL A 95 -38.16 15.07 15.25
CA VAL A 95 -38.51 16.26 14.43
C VAL A 95 -37.92 16.06 13.05
N ARG A 96 -38.78 16.22 12.03
CA ARG A 96 -38.34 16.13 10.62
C ARG A 96 -37.75 17.46 10.18
N LEU A 97 -36.67 17.40 9.38
CA LEU A 97 -36.10 18.57 8.72
C LEU A 97 -37.17 19.30 7.89
N GLY A 98 -37.21 20.62 7.99
CA GLY A 98 -38.22 21.47 7.33
C GLY A 98 -39.60 21.53 8.02
N HIS A 99 -39.80 20.90 9.19
CA HIS A 99 -41.06 20.91 9.89
C HIS A 99 -40.93 21.56 11.29
N GLY A 100 -41.72 22.56 11.52
CA GLY A 100 -41.71 23.34 12.74
C GLY A 100 -40.43 24.16 12.96
N PRO A 101 -40.33 24.90 14.07
CA PRO A 101 -39.25 25.86 14.27
C PRO A 101 -37.83 25.28 14.14
N SER A 102 -37.60 24.17 14.83
CA SER A 102 -36.30 23.47 14.82
C SER A 102 -35.99 22.85 13.48
N GLY A 103 -37.00 22.20 12.84
CA GLY A 103 -36.82 21.56 11.53
C GLY A 103 -36.54 22.56 10.41
N GLU A 104 -37.24 23.70 10.43
CA GLU A 104 -37.03 24.79 9.47
C GLU A 104 -35.64 25.40 9.63
N ALA A 105 -35.23 25.73 10.87
CA ALA A 105 -33.90 26.29 11.15
C ALA A 105 -32.78 25.36 10.64
N ALA A 106 -32.94 24.05 10.79
CA ALA A 106 -31.98 23.06 10.28
C ALA A 106 -31.96 22.98 8.74
N ALA A 107 -33.14 22.96 8.10
CA ALA A 107 -33.28 22.83 6.65
C ALA A 107 -32.79 24.09 5.91
N GLU A 108 -33.19 25.28 6.42
CA GLU A 108 -32.86 26.58 5.81
C GLU A 108 -31.47 27.10 6.20
N ARG A 109 -30.81 26.46 7.16
CA ARG A 109 -29.48 26.85 7.68
C ARG A 109 -29.41 28.29 8.17
N ARG A 110 -30.51 28.80 8.70
CA ARG A 110 -30.61 30.16 9.24
C ARG A 110 -31.44 30.18 10.52
N ALA A 111 -31.27 31.22 11.29
CA ALA A 111 -32.11 31.44 12.45
C ALA A 111 -33.57 31.67 12.02
N ILE A 112 -34.51 30.99 12.69
CA ILE A 112 -35.95 31.23 12.58
C ILE A 112 -36.40 31.94 13.86
N GLU A 113 -36.88 33.15 13.73
CA GLU A 113 -37.36 33.95 14.83
C GLU A 113 -38.84 34.32 14.60
N VAL A 114 -39.69 33.96 15.55
CA VAL A 114 -41.11 34.28 15.54
C VAL A 114 -41.41 35.19 16.72
N LEU A 115 -41.83 36.39 16.42
CA LEU A 115 -42.06 37.46 17.41
C LEU A 115 -43.34 37.23 18.21
N ASP A 116 -44.38 36.69 17.62
CA ASP A 116 -45.62 36.28 18.25
C ASP A 116 -46.30 35.14 17.49
N VAL A 117 -46.30 33.93 18.07
CA VAL A 117 -46.89 32.72 17.46
C VAL A 117 -48.37 32.88 17.15
N PHE A 118 -49.09 33.69 17.92
CA PHE A 118 -50.54 33.96 17.74
C PHE A 118 -50.83 34.95 16.62
N ALA A 119 -49.85 35.71 16.20
CA ALA A 119 -49.97 36.65 15.10
C ALA A 119 -49.44 36.13 13.76
N GLU A 120 -48.71 35.00 13.77
CA GLU A 120 -48.01 34.43 12.61
C GLU A 120 -48.79 33.24 12.03
N PRO A 121 -49.46 33.39 10.87
CA PRO A 121 -50.28 32.32 10.29
C PRO A 121 -49.51 31.02 9.99
N ALA A 122 -48.22 31.12 9.66
CA ALA A 122 -47.39 29.98 9.36
C ALA A 122 -47.22 28.99 10.54
N TYR A 123 -47.55 29.45 11.77
CA TYR A 123 -47.41 28.67 13.00
C TYR A 123 -48.78 28.46 13.71
N GLU A 124 -49.89 28.43 12.96
CA GLU A 124 -51.22 28.18 13.52
C GLU A 124 -51.32 26.85 14.25
N ASP A 125 -50.72 25.78 13.69
CA ASP A 125 -50.64 24.44 14.31
C ASP A 125 -49.86 24.43 15.64
N TRP A 126 -49.00 25.41 15.87
CA TRP A 126 -48.21 25.56 17.09
C TRP A 126 -48.92 26.36 18.18
N GLN A 127 -50.00 27.04 17.90
CA GLN A 127 -50.71 27.87 18.87
C GLN A 127 -51.30 27.12 20.04
N GLU A 128 -51.74 25.85 19.81
CA GLU A 128 -52.27 25.01 20.91
C GLU A 128 -51.12 24.61 21.85
N VAL A 129 -49.99 24.15 21.31
CA VAL A 129 -48.77 23.85 22.07
C VAL A 129 -48.24 25.05 22.80
N ALA A 130 -48.26 26.23 22.18
CA ALA A 130 -47.84 27.50 22.78
C ALA A 130 -48.69 27.87 23.99
N ARG A 131 -50.03 27.69 23.94
CA ARG A 131 -50.95 27.94 25.07
C ARG A 131 -50.67 26.96 26.22
N GLU A 132 -50.44 25.68 25.89
CA GLU A 132 -50.21 24.65 26.89
C GLU A 132 -48.86 24.83 27.60
N LEU A 133 -47.81 25.17 26.88
CA LEU A 133 -46.45 25.34 27.39
C LEU A 133 -46.18 26.77 27.92
N GLY A 134 -47.06 27.71 27.65
CA GLY A 134 -46.96 29.09 28.16
C GLY A 134 -45.92 29.95 27.43
N PHE A 135 -45.61 29.68 26.16
CA PHE A 135 -44.73 30.55 25.38
C PHE A 135 -45.51 31.34 24.33
N ARG A 136 -44.93 32.44 23.89
CA ARG A 136 -45.53 33.35 22.92
C ARG A 136 -44.60 33.69 21.75
N SER A 137 -43.30 33.66 21.95
CA SER A 137 -42.31 33.84 20.89
C SER A 137 -41.21 32.82 21.03
N PHE A 138 -40.41 32.58 19.95
CA PHE A 138 -39.28 31.69 19.98
C PHE A 138 -38.19 32.10 19.00
N VAL A 139 -36.97 31.61 19.24
CA VAL A 139 -35.82 31.68 18.35
C VAL A 139 -35.24 30.28 18.20
N ALA A 140 -35.24 29.73 16.99
CA ALA A 140 -34.57 28.50 16.66
C ALA A 140 -33.29 28.80 15.85
N LEU A 141 -32.18 28.28 16.31
CA LEU A 141 -30.85 28.49 15.74
C LEU A 141 -30.27 27.16 15.24
N PRO A 142 -29.74 27.09 14.01
CA PRO A 142 -29.04 25.92 13.55
C PRO A 142 -27.71 25.78 14.29
N LEU A 143 -27.35 24.55 14.66
CA LEU A 143 -26.01 24.17 15.11
C LEU A 143 -25.19 23.86 13.86
N GLN A 144 -24.56 24.90 13.33
CA GLN A 144 -23.90 24.86 12.05
C GLN A 144 -22.37 24.74 12.20
N THR A 145 -21.78 23.75 11.58
CA THR A 145 -20.33 23.62 11.43
C THR A 145 -19.90 24.18 10.07
N SER A 146 -18.61 24.12 9.76
CA SER A 146 -18.08 24.50 8.45
C SER A 146 -18.61 23.64 7.30
N GLN A 147 -19.09 22.42 7.58
CA GLN A 147 -19.49 21.43 6.58
C GLN A 147 -21.00 21.19 6.54
N ALA A 148 -21.67 21.16 7.70
CA ALA A 148 -23.06 20.75 7.80
C ALA A 148 -23.78 21.39 9.00
N VAL A 149 -25.11 21.32 9.01
CA VAL A 149 -25.93 21.53 10.20
C VAL A 149 -26.00 20.20 10.95
N VAL A 150 -25.58 20.18 12.21
CA VAL A 150 -25.56 18.98 13.07
C VAL A 150 -26.74 18.88 14.01
N GLY A 151 -27.53 19.96 14.10
CA GLY A 151 -28.71 20.04 14.96
C GLY A 151 -29.28 21.44 15.03
N THR A 152 -30.11 21.66 16.03
CA THR A 152 -30.71 22.99 16.35
C THR A 152 -30.82 23.18 17.83
N VAL A 153 -30.78 24.46 18.27
CA VAL A 153 -31.18 24.88 19.61
C VAL A 153 -32.34 25.87 19.46
N THR A 154 -33.43 25.69 20.24
CA THR A 154 -34.60 26.55 20.22
C THR A 154 -34.86 27.07 21.62
N PHE A 155 -35.02 28.40 21.73
CA PHE A 155 -35.36 29.12 22.94
C PHE A 155 -36.80 29.67 22.81
N TYR A 156 -37.65 29.44 23.82
CA TYR A 156 -39.03 29.84 23.85
C TYR A 156 -39.23 30.89 24.95
N PHE A 157 -40.04 31.92 24.68
CA PHE A 157 -40.25 33.08 25.55
C PHE A 157 -41.75 33.27 25.87
N GLY A 158 -42.06 33.58 27.12
CA GLY A 158 -43.44 33.80 27.57
C GLY A 158 -44.10 35.12 27.05
N LEU A 159 -43.33 36.04 26.49
CA LEU A 159 -43.78 37.29 25.96
C LEU A 159 -43.54 37.41 24.48
N ALA A 160 -44.42 38.17 23.78
CA ALA A 160 -44.17 38.53 22.39
C ALA A 160 -43.01 39.53 22.29
N ASN A 161 -42.23 39.44 21.23
CA ASN A 161 -41.11 40.36 20.94
C ASN A 161 -40.09 40.48 22.10
N ALA A 162 -39.83 39.37 22.81
CA ALA A 162 -39.05 39.36 24.04
C ALA A 162 -37.51 39.43 23.80
N VAL A 163 -37.03 39.25 22.58
CA VAL A 163 -35.60 39.04 22.29
C VAL A 163 -34.89 40.33 21.94
N THR A 164 -33.88 40.70 22.73
CA THR A 164 -33.01 41.86 22.48
C THR A 164 -31.88 41.53 21.52
N ALA A 165 -31.16 42.51 20.99
CA ALA A 165 -30.00 42.30 20.13
C ALA A 165 -28.86 41.58 20.87
N GLU A 166 -28.64 41.90 22.14
CA GLU A 166 -27.63 41.24 22.99
C GLU A 166 -27.99 39.78 23.21
N ASN A 167 -29.27 39.47 23.52
CA ASN A 167 -29.72 38.10 23.70
C ASN A 167 -29.56 37.27 22.42
N ARG A 168 -29.84 37.86 21.23
CA ARG A 168 -29.58 37.17 19.94
C ARG A 168 -28.10 36.81 19.75
N GLN A 169 -27.20 37.72 20.11
CA GLN A 169 -25.76 37.50 20.01
C GLN A 169 -25.30 36.39 20.95
N LEU A 170 -25.79 36.40 22.22
CA LEU A 170 -25.46 35.36 23.20
C LEU A 170 -25.98 33.98 22.75
N MET A 171 -27.24 33.91 22.30
CA MET A 171 -27.79 32.64 21.79
C MET A 171 -27.03 32.08 20.59
N ARG A 172 -26.61 32.96 19.63
CA ARG A 172 -25.77 32.53 18.48
C ARG A 172 -24.43 32.02 18.94
N MET A 173 -23.73 32.71 19.82
CA MET A 173 -22.44 32.27 20.34
C MET A 173 -22.53 30.89 21.01
N VAL A 174 -23.61 30.64 21.75
CA VAL A 174 -23.83 29.32 22.38
C VAL A 174 -24.18 28.26 21.35
N ALA A 175 -24.97 28.56 20.34
CA ALA A 175 -25.26 27.65 19.22
C ALA A 175 -23.97 27.25 18.47
N ASP A 176 -23.10 28.23 18.19
CA ASP A 176 -21.80 27.97 17.54
C ASP A 176 -20.90 27.05 18.39
N GLN A 177 -20.86 27.27 19.71
CA GLN A 177 -20.09 26.41 20.63
C GLN A 177 -20.69 24.98 20.71
N MET A 178 -22.01 24.86 20.74
CA MET A 178 -22.70 23.56 20.69
C MET A 178 -22.35 22.80 19.38
N ALA A 179 -22.39 23.50 18.24
CA ALA A 179 -22.05 22.95 16.95
C ALA A 179 -20.60 22.44 16.92
N ALA A 180 -19.64 23.24 17.38
CA ALA A 180 -18.23 22.87 17.45
C ALA A 180 -17.99 21.65 18.35
N THR A 181 -18.74 21.52 19.44
CA THR A 181 -18.64 20.37 20.37
C THR A 181 -19.19 19.10 19.74
N ALA A 182 -20.31 19.18 19.02
CA ALA A 182 -20.86 18.04 18.26
C ALA A 182 -19.87 17.54 17.20
N GLU A 183 -19.28 18.47 16.44
CA GLU A 183 -18.29 18.14 15.42
C GLU A 183 -17.04 17.51 16.02
N LYS A 184 -16.51 18.07 17.12
CA LYS A 184 -15.37 17.49 17.84
C LYS A 184 -15.63 16.05 18.27
N ALA A 185 -16.79 15.79 18.88
CA ALA A 185 -17.16 14.45 19.35
C ALA A 185 -17.24 13.45 18.19
N ARG A 186 -17.86 13.84 17.07
CA ARG A 186 -17.93 13.04 15.85
C ARG A 186 -16.55 12.73 15.29
N LEU A 187 -15.68 13.72 15.14
CA LEU A 187 -14.33 13.54 14.64
C LEU A 187 -13.50 12.59 15.53
N ILE A 188 -13.63 12.70 16.85
CA ILE A 188 -12.96 11.79 17.78
C ILE A 188 -13.44 10.34 17.57
N GLN A 189 -14.76 10.16 17.43
CA GLN A 189 -15.34 8.83 17.21
C GLN A 189 -14.88 8.21 15.87
N ASP A 190 -14.90 9.00 14.80
CA ASP A 190 -14.45 8.57 13.47
C ASP A 190 -12.97 8.24 13.47
N LEU A 191 -12.13 9.03 14.16
CA LEU A 191 -10.71 8.77 14.33
C LEU A 191 -10.45 7.47 15.11
N GLN A 192 -11.24 7.21 16.17
CA GLN A 192 -11.12 5.97 16.94
C GLN A 192 -11.50 4.74 16.11
N ARG A 193 -12.57 4.82 15.31
CA ARG A 193 -12.97 3.74 14.38
C ARG A 193 -11.89 3.48 13.33
N ALA A 194 -11.38 4.55 12.69
CA ALA A 194 -10.32 4.42 11.68
C ALA A 194 -9.03 3.83 12.27
N ASN A 195 -8.64 4.27 13.47
CA ASN A 195 -7.45 3.73 14.15
C ASN A 195 -7.62 2.26 14.53
N GLY A 196 -8.82 1.86 14.98
CA GLY A 196 -9.16 0.45 15.24
C GLY A 196 -9.01 -0.42 13.98
N ALA A 197 -9.62 -0.01 12.87
CA ALA A 197 -9.54 -0.71 11.60
C ALA A 197 -8.11 -0.79 11.04
N LEU A 198 -7.32 0.30 11.20
CA LEU A 198 -5.91 0.32 10.79
C LEU A 198 -5.07 -0.68 11.59
N ARG A 199 -5.26 -0.75 12.90
CA ARG A 199 -4.54 -1.71 13.78
C ARG A 199 -4.85 -3.16 13.41
N GLU A 200 -6.11 -3.47 13.13
CA GLU A 200 -6.54 -4.81 12.73
C GLU A 200 -5.94 -5.20 11.36
N SER A 201 -5.97 -4.27 10.40
CA SER A 201 -5.34 -4.47 9.09
C SER A 201 -3.83 -4.69 9.21
N HIS A 202 -3.15 -3.89 10.05
CA HIS A 202 -1.71 -4.03 10.29
C HIS A 202 -1.34 -5.40 10.89
N ALA A 203 -2.08 -5.84 11.92
CA ALA A 203 -1.86 -7.15 12.53
C ALA A 203 -2.11 -8.32 11.55
N THR A 204 -3.06 -8.16 10.63
CA THR A 204 -3.32 -9.14 9.57
C THR A 204 -2.18 -9.21 8.56
N LEU A 205 -1.68 -8.04 8.12
CA LEU A 205 -0.52 -7.96 7.21
C LEU A 205 0.74 -8.56 7.84
N GLU A 206 1.01 -8.32 9.12
CA GLU A 206 2.15 -8.91 9.82
C GLU A 206 2.10 -10.43 9.85
N ARG A 207 0.92 -11.02 10.10
CA ARG A 207 0.72 -12.48 10.07
C ARG A 207 0.95 -13.03 8.66
N GLN A 208 0.34 -12.42 7.64
CA GLN A 208 0.52 -12.86 6.25
C GLN A 208 1.98 -12.77 5.80
N TYR A 209 2.69 -11.73 6.23
CA TYR A 209 4.11 -11.58 5.94
C TYR A 209 4.96 -12.65 6.62
N ALA A 210 4.67 -12.97 7.89
CA ALA A 210 5.34 -14.05 8.60
C ALA A 210 5.11 -15.42 7.94
N ASP A 211 3.86 -15.73 7.55
CA ASP A 211 3.50 -16.96 6.86
C ASP A 211 4.19 -17.07 5.49
N LEU A 212 4.29 -15.95 4.76
CA LEU A 212 4.99 -15.91 3.47
C LEU A 212 6.51 -16.18 3.63
N LEU A 213 7.14 -15.59 4.65
CA LEU A 213 8.55 -15.83 4.94
C LEU A 213 8.81 -17.30 5.30
N GLU A 214 7.96 -17.89 6.13
CA GLU A 214 8.08 -19.28 6.50
C GLU A 214 7.86 -20.24 5.31
N ALA A 215 6.82 -20.00 4.51
CA ALA A 215 6.58 -20.77 3.28
C ALA A 215 7.76 -20.66 2.31
N ARG A 216 8.36 -19.47 2.18
CA ARG A 216 9.56 -19.26 1.38
C ARG A 216 10.75 -20.04 1.94
N ARG A 217 10.97 -20.01 3.26
CA ARG A 217 12.05 -20.77 3.92
C ARG A 217 11.92 -22.28 3.69
N ILE A 218 10.72 -22.82 3.93
CA ILE A 218 10.42 -24.24 3.72
C ILE A 218 10.65 -24.65 2.26
N LYS A 219 10.16 -23.88 1.31
CA LYS A 219 10.37 -24.12 -0.13
C LYS A 219 11.85 -24.16 -0.47
N ASP A 220 12.63 -23.24 0.06
CA ASP A 220 14.04 -23.11 -0.24
C ASP A 220 14.87 -24.26 0.36
N GLU A 221 14.54 -24.66 1.59
CA GLU A 221 15.16 -25.80 2.26
C GLU A 221 14.82 -27.13 1.55
N PHE A 222 13.55 -27.27 1.13
CA PHE A 222 13.10 -28.40 0.32
C PHE A 222 13.90 -28.54 -0.98
N LEU A 223 14.07 -27.45 -1.74
CA LEU A 223 14.84 -27.48 -2.99
C LEU A 223 16.30 -27.84 -2.77
N ALA A 224 16.95 -27.38 -1.71
CA ALA A 224 18.32 -27.70 -1.36
C ALA A 224 18.46 -29.17 -1.00
N ASN A 225 17.56 -29.70 -0.19
CA ASN A 225 17.59 -31.11 0.23
C ASN A 225 17.32 -32.07 -0.95
N ILE A 226 16.28 -31.80 -1.75
CA ILE A 226 15.95 -32.60 -2.94
C ILE A 226 17.16 -32.70 -3.88
N SER A 227 17.86 -31.59 -4.08
CA SER A 227 19.02 -31.58 -4.97
C SER A 227 20.15 -32.50 -4.47
N HIS A 228 20.42 -32.47 -3.17
CA HIS A 228 21.43 -33.36 -2.60
C HIS A 228 21.00 -34.81 -2.71
N GLU A 229 19.74 -35.12 -2.40
CA GLU A 229 19.16 -36.48 -2.47
C GLU A 229 19.09 -37.01 -3.90
N LEU A 230 18.94 -36.18 -4.92
CA LEU A 230 18.94 -36.58 -6.33
C LEU A 230 20.38 -36.72 -6.91
N ARG A 231 21.33 -35.88 -6.48
CA ARG A 231 22.70 -35.90 -6.95
C ARG A 231 23.38 -37.24 -6.64
N THR A 232 23.21 -37.75 -5.44
CA THR A 232 23.87 -38.95 -4.95
C THR A 232 23.55 -40.21 -5.80
N PRO A 233 22.27 -40.58 -6.00
CA PRO A 233 21.95 -41.76 -6.85
C PRO A 233 22.32 -41.54 -8.31
N LEU A 234 22.18 -40.32 -8.84
CA LEU A 234 22.54 -40.05 -10.23
C LEU A 234 24.04 -40.16 -10.48
N THR A 235 24.87 -39.69 -9.54
CA THR A 235 26.34 -39.88 -9.59
C THR A 235 26.71 -41.36 -9.56
N ALA A 236 26.01 -42.15 -8.75
CA ALA A 236 26.22 -43.61 -8.73
C ALA A 236 25.84 -44.27 -10.07
N VAL A 237 24.70 -43.86 -10.68
CA VAL A 237 24.29 -44.36 -12.00
C VAL A 237 25.35 -44.05 -13.06
N ILE A 238 25.85 -42.83 -13.14
CA ILE A 238 26.92 -42.41 -14.06
C ILE A 238 28.20 -43.22 -13.79
N GLY A 239 28.55 -43.44 -12.52
CA GLY A 239 29.70 -44.25 -12.14
C GLY A 239 29.59 -45.68 -12.64
N TYR A 240 28.43 -46.34 -12.46
CA TYR A 240 28.22 -47.70 -12.98
C TYR A 240 28.27 -47.77 -14.50
N ILE A 241 27.68 -46.78 -15.20
CA ILE A 241 27.76 -46.71 -16.65
C ILE A 241 29.23 -46.59 -17.11
N SER A 242 30.02 -45.73 -16.47
CA SER A 242 31.44 -45.56 -16.79
C SER A 242 32.23 -46.87 -16.59
N LEU A 243 32.00 -47.58 -15.47
CA LEU A 243 32.62 -48.90 -15.22
C LEU A 243 32.26 -49.95 -16.30
N MET A 244 31.00 -49.95 -16.75
CA MET A 244 30.54 -50.82 -17.85
C MET A 244 31.19 -50.44 -19.18
N GLN A 245 31.32 -49.16 -19.50
CA GLN A 245 31.98 -48.66 -20.72
C GLN A 245 33.49 -48.99 -20.75
N GLU A 246 34.16 -49.01 -19.60
CA GLU A 246 35.56 -49.40 -19.42
C GLU A 246 35.78 -50.92 -19.52
N GLY A 247 34.69 -51.70 -19.65
CA GLY A 247 34.75 -53.13 -19.80
C GLY A 247 34.92 -53.96 -18.51
N LEU A 248 34.83 -53.30 -17.34
CA LEU A 248 34.96 -53.94 -16.03
C LEU A 248 33.78 -54.85 -15.70
N ALA A 249 32.67 -54.75 -16.38
CA ALA A 249 31.48 -55.60 -16.26
C ALA A 249 31.40 -56.68 -17.39
N GLY A 250 32.44 -56.82 -18.21
CA GLY A 250 32.51 -57.74 -19.34
C GLY A 250 32.37 -57.03 -20.70
N PRO A 251 32.54 -57.75 -21.81
CA PRO A 251 32.48 -57.20 -23.16
C PRO A 251 31.06 -56.79 -23.53
N MET A 252 30.87 -55.60 -24.13
CA MET A 252 29.63 -55.10 -24.63
C MET A 252 29.53 -55.07 -26.14
N ASN A 253 28.36 -55.35 -26.70
CA ASN A 253 28.08 -55.16 -28.12
C ASN A 253 27.84 -53.65 -28.44
N GLY A 254 27.77 -53.29 -29.75
CA GLY A 254 27.62 -51.91 -30.20
C GLY A 254 26.29 -51.28 -29.74
N GLU A 255 25.21 -52.03 -29.72
CA GLU A 255 23.88 -51.56 -29.31
C GLU A 255 23.82 -51.24 -27.78
N GLN A 256 24.39 -52.12 -26.96
CA GLN A 256 24.52 -51.92 -25.52
C GLN A 256 25.34 -50.65 -25.19
N ARG A 257 26.47 -50.47 -25.92
CA ARG A 257 27.31 -49.28 -25.74
C ARG A 257 26.56 -48.01 -26.07
N HIS A 258 25.84 -48.00 -27.20
CA HIS A 258 25.01 -46.83 -27.59
C HIS A 258 23.89 -46.54 -26.59
N THR A 259 23.21 -47.56 -26.09
CA THR A 259 22.17 -47.41 -25.07
C THR A 259 22.73 -46.82 -23.77
N LEU A 260 23.89 -47.28 -23.31
CA LEU A 260 24.54 -46.74 -22.12
C LEU A 260 25.04 -45.30 -22.30
N GLU A 261 25.50 -44.92 -23.52
CA GLU A 261 25.78 -43.51 -23.82
C GLU A 261 24.54 -42.64 -23.66
N GLN A 262 23.39 -43.04 -24.19
CA GLN A 262 22.13 -42.32 -24.05
C GLN A 262 21.69 -42.17 -22.58
N VAL A 263 21.84 -43.23 -21.77
CA VAL A 263 21.50 -43.19 -20.34
C VAL A 263 22.46 -42.26 -19.59
N LYS A 264 23.75 -42.27 -19.93
CA LYS A 264 24.77 -41.40 -19.36
C LYS A 264 24.43 -39.93 -19.64
N ASP A 265 24.22 -39.61 -20.94
CA ASP A 265 23.88 -38.24 -21.37
C ASP A 265 22.62 -37.73 -20.68
N SER A 266 21.58 -38.56 -20.58
CA SER A 266 20.35 -38.19 -19.87
C SER A 266 20.57 -37.95 -18.37
N SER A 267 21.44 -38.77 -17.75
CA SER A 267 21.77 -38.62 -16.32
C SER A 267 22.59 -37.34 -16.05
N GLU A 268 23.57 -37.04 -16.92
CA GLU A 268 24.40 -35.83 -16.84
C GLU A 268 23.54 -34.57 -17.09
N GLN A 269 22.61 -34.64 -18.04
CA GLN A 269 21.64 -33.57 -18.29
C GLN A 269 20.78 -33.28 -17.06
N LEU A 270 20.27 -34.33 -16.40
CA LEU A 270 19.46 -34.17 -15.18
C LEU A 270 20.27 -33.55 -14.03
N LEU A 271 21.53 -33.97 -13.85
CA LEU A 271 22.44 -33.34 -12.87
C LEU A 271 22.67 -31.87 -13.15
N GLY A 272 22.87 -31.51 -14.43
CA GLY A 272 23.00 -30.12 -14.86
C GLY A 272 21.77 -29.28 -14.50
N LEU A 273 20.55 -29.81 -14.74
CA LEU A 273 19.30 -29.17 -14.41
C LEU A 273 19.14 -28.89 -12.92
N ILE A 274 19.49 -29.86 -12.10
CA ILE A 274 19.43 -29.72 -10.63
C ILE A 274 20.41 -28.64 -10.16
N ALA A 275 21.64 -28.63 -10.74
CA ALA A 275 22.65 -27.63 -10.41
C ALA A 275 22.18 -26.20 -10.79
N ASP A 276 21.63 -26.02 -12.00
CA ASP A 276 21.11 -24.74 -12.48
C ASP A 276 19.95 -24.20 -11.60
N LEU A 277 19.03 -25.10 -11.20
CA LEU A 277 17.90 -24.73 -10.32
C LEU A 277 18.38 -24.26 -8.93
N LEU A 278 19.37 -24.93 -8.37
CA LEU A 278 19.98 -24.54 -7.09
C LEU A 278 20.68 -23.18 -7.21
N GLU A 279 21.46 -23.00 -8.26
CA GLU A 279 22.19 -21.75 -8.48
C GLU A 279 21.22 -20.58 -8.68
N LEU A 280 20.16 -20.77 -9.46
CA LEU A 280 19.08 -19.77 -9.58
C LEU A 280 18.44 -19.44 -8.23
N THR A 281 18.22 -20.45 -7.40
CA THR A 281 17.64 -20.25 -6.06
C THR A 281 18.60 -19.48 -5.16
N ALA A 282 19.90 -19.80 -5.18
CA ALA A 282 20.93 -19.10 -4.42
C ALA A 282 21.10 -17.64 -4.87
N LEU A 283 21.08 -17.40 -6.19
CA LEU A 283 21.11 -16.05 -6.76
C LEU A 283 19.87 -15.21 -6.36
N LYS A 284 18.70 -15.83 -6.31
CA LYS A 284 17.45 -15.18 -5.84
C LYS A 284 17.51 -14.74 -4.37
N ARG A 285 18.22 -15.49 -3.55
CA ARG A 285 18.42 -15.18 -2.12
C ARG A 285 19.47 -14.09 -1.89
N GLY A 286 20.25 -13.73 -2.92
CA GLY A 286 21.41 -12.85 -2.74
C GLY A 286 22.54 -13.50 -1.93
N SER A 287 22.52 -14.84 -1.79
CA SER A 287 23.54 -15.58 -1.04
C SER A 287 24.83 -15.86 -1.83
N VAL A 288 24.84 -15.52 -3.12
CA VAL A 288 26.03 -15.66 -3.98
C VAL A 288 26.73 -14.30 -4.03
N ALA A 289 27.96 -14.26 -3.56
CA ALA A 289 28.84 -13.12 -3.71
C ALA A 289 29.77 -13.33 -4.92
N ALA A 290 29.96 -12.28 -5.72
CA ALA A 290 30.91 -12.33 -6.83
C ALA A 290 32.35 -12.25 -6.29
N SER A 291 33.26 -13.08 -6.80
CA SER A 291 34.69 -13.07 -6.47
C SER A 291 35.43 -12.17 -7.48
N ILE A 292 35.53 -10.89 -7.14
CA ILE A 292 36.05 -9.86 -8.04
C ILE A 292 37.57 -9.89 -8.09
N ALA A 293 38.13 -10.07 -9.28
CA ALA A 293 39.55 -10.07 -9.59
C ALA A 293 39.83 -9.32 -10.89
N ASP A 294 41.10 -9.11 -11.18
CA ASP A 294 41.56 -8.62 -12.46
C ASP A 294 41.50 -9.74 -13.47
N VAL A 295 40.78 -9.57 -14.59
CA VAL A 295 40.48 -10.58 -15.60
C VAL A 295 40.75 -10.02 -16.99
N ASP A 296 41.42 -10.77 -17.84
CA ASP A 296 41.46 -10.50 -19.29
C ASP A 296 40.07 -10.80 -19.86
N PRO A 297 39.36 -9.86 -20.49
CA PRO A 297 38.00 -10.07 -21.01
C PRO A 297 37.90 -11.27 -22.00
N ARG A 298 39.00 -11.71 -22.64
CA ARG A 298 39.02 -12.84 -23.57
C ARG A 298 38.92 -14.18 -22.84
N ASP A 299 39.48 -14.28 -21.64
CA ASP A 299 39.57 -15.53 -20.89
C ASP A 299 38.22 -16.17 -20.57
N PRO A 300 37.20 -15.46 -20.03
CA PRO A 300 35.90 -16.04 -19.76
C PRO A 300 35.25 -16.62 -21.03
N LEU A 301 35.43 -15.98 -22.19
CA LEU A 301 34.88 -16.43 -23.46
C LEU A 301 35.60 -17.73 -23.92
N ARG A 302 36.93 -17.79 -23.86
CA ARG A 302 37.71 -18.95 -24.17
C ARG A 302 37.36 -20.15 -23.27
N ASP A 303 37.28 -19.91 -21.98
CA ASP A 303 36.87 -20.93 -21.02
C ASP A 303 35.45 -21.44 -21.28
N ALA A 304 34.52 -20.58 -21.62
CA ALA A 304 33.13 -20.93 -21.94
C ALA A 304 33.05 -21.78 -23.21
N ILE A 305 33.79 -21.41 -24.26
CA ILE A 305 33.89 -22.18 -25.52
C ILE A 305 34.49 -23.55 -25.29
N ALA A 306 35.57 -23.65 -24.50
CA ALA A 306 36.23 -24.93 -24.19
C ALA A 306 35.32 -25.89 -23.40
N LYS A 307 34.40 -25.37 -22.60
CA LYS A 307 33.45 -26.13 -21.77
C LYS A 307 32.06 -26.26 -22.40
N ALA A 308 31.83 -25.66 -23.57
CA ALA A 308 30.55 -25.72 -24.25
C ALA A 308 30.23 -27.13 -24.75
N SER A 309 28.95 -27.48 -24.66
CA SER A 309 28.38 -28.76 -25.07
C SER A 309 27.40 -28.59 -26.23
N GLY A 310 27.05 -29.70 -26.88
CA GLY A 310 26.00 -29.69 -27.92
C GLY A 310 26.42 -29.25 -29.31
N ARG A 311 27.70 -29.01 -29.58
CA ARG A 311 28.22 -28.69 -30.92
C ARG A 311 27.98 -29.84 -31.87
N LYS A 312 27.23 -29.60 -32.94
CA LYS A 312 26.93 -30.58 -33.99
C LYS A 312 28.01 -30.56 -35.09
N ALA A 313 28.21 -31.67 -35.80
CA ALA A 313 29.24 -31.81 -36.82
C ALA A 313 29.11 -30.81 -38.00
N GLY A 314 27.94 -30.28 -38.27
CA GLY A 314 27.68 -29.31 -39.35
C GLY A 314 27.71 -27.83 -38.91
N VAL A 315 28.05 -27.52 -37.65
CA VAL A 315 28.02 -26.15 -37.13
C VAL A 315 29.45 -25.60 -36.99
N ALA A 316 29.76 -24.55 -37.74
CA ALA A 316 31.04 -23.85 -37.61
C ALA A 316 31.04 -22.98 -36.35
N LEU A 317 32.20 -22.85 -35.69
CA LEU A 317 32.43 -21.92 -34.62
C LEU A 317 33.44 -20.87 -35.06
N GLU A 318 33.01 -19.62 -35.09
CA GLU A 318 33.85 -18.46 -35.39
C GLU A 318 34.08 -17.64 -34.13
N VAL A 319 35.35 -17.36 -33.80
CA VAL A 319 35.71 -16.58 -32.63
C VAL A 319 36.37 -15.28 -33.04
N GLN A 320 35.89 -14.15 -32.56
CA GLN A 320 36.45 -12.85 -32.85
C GLN A 320 36.87 -12.15 -31.55
N GLU A 321 38.17 -11.98 -31.42
CA GLU A 321 38.80 -11.37 -30.25
C GLU A 321 39.67 -10.17 -30.72
N PRO A 322 39.62 -9.00 -30.11
CA PRO A 322 40.53 -7.93 -30.39
C PRO A 322 41.94 -8.25 -29.88
N GLU A 323 42.95 -7.73 -30.55
CA GLU A 323 44.35 -7.97 -30.16
C GLU A 323 44.71 -7.32 -28.83
N ASP A 324 44.18 -6.08 -28.59
CA ASP A 324 44.42 -5.34 -27.37
C ASP A 324 43.09 -5.05 -26.63
N VAL A 325 43.04 -5.45 -25.37
CA VAL A 325 41.90 -5.22 -24.49
C VAL A 325 42.36 -4.82 -23.11
N PRO A 326 41.74 -3.81 -22.49
CA PRO A 326 42.05 -3.45 -21.11
C PRO A 326 41.60 -4.56 -20.15
N VAL A 327 42.35 -4.77 -19.09
CA VAL A 327 41.99 -5.67 -17.99
C VAL A 327 40.72 -5.15 -17.33
N MET A 328 39.76 -6.05 -17.12
CA MET A 328 38.51 -5.75 -16.40
C MET A 328 38.55 -6.24 -14.97
N ARG A 329 37.80 -5.58 -14.08
CA ARG A 329 37.56 -6.08 -12.72
C ARG A 329 36.21 -6.77 -12.66
N SER A 330 36.22 -8.11 -12.58
CA SER A 330 34.99 -8.93 -12.60
C SER A 330 35.25 -10.32 -12.00
N ASP A 331 34.20 -11.15 -11.97
CA ASP A 331 34.31 -12.57 -11.60
C ASP A 331 34.39 -13.48 -12.85
N ARG A 332 35.57 -14.01 -13.12
CA ARG A 332 35.84 -14.88 -14.26
C ARG A 332 34.93 -16.12 -14.28
N ALA A 333 34.71 -16.75 -13.13
CA ALA A 333 33.90 -17.96 -13.05
C ALA A 333 32.44 -17.71 -13.36
N THR A 334 31.89 -16.64 -12.83
CA THR A 334 30.52 -16.19 -13.08
C THR A 334 30.31 -15.78 -14.54
N LEU A 335 31.25 -15.02 -15.15
CA LEU A 335 31.21 -14.70 -16.57
C LEU A 335 31.29 -15.95 -17.46
N THR A 336 32.20 -16.88 -17.16
CA THR A 336 32.35 -18.14 -17.89
C THR A 336 31.06 -18.97 -17.90
N LYS A 337 30.36 -19.04 -16.76
CA LYS A 337 29.08 -19.75 -16.67
C LYS A 337 27.97 -19.04 -17.48
N ALA A 338 27.87 -17.73 -17.39
CA ALA A 338 26.88 -16.98 -18.14
C ALA A 338 27.08 -17.14 -19.66
N LEU A 339 28.31 -16.98 -20.11
CA LEU A 339 28.69 -17.16 -21.52
C LEU A 339 28.47 -18.61 -22.01
N ARG A 340 28.82 -19.61 -21.20
CA ARG A 340 28.56 -21.00 -21.52
C ARG A 340 27.08 -21.25 -21.76
N ALA A 341 26.19 -20.76 -20.90
CA ALA A 341 24.75 -20.93 -21.06
C ALA A 341 24.24 -20.33 -22.39
N LEU A 342 24.80 -19.17 -22.84
CA LEU A 342 24.47 -18.57 -24.11
C LEU A 342 25.03 -19.40 -25.30
N ILE A 343 26.25 -19.91 -25.20
CA ILE A 343 26.89 -20.71 -26.25
C ILE A 343 26.21 -22.07 -26.40
N ASP A 344 25.92 -22.77 -25.29
CA ASP A 344 25.19 -24.02 -25.30
C ASP A 344 23.81 -23.86 -25.95
N ASN A 345 23.12 -22.72 -25.67
CA ASN A 345 21.86 -22.39 -26.29
C ASN A 345 22.01 -22.16 -27.81
N ALA A 346 23.04 -21.44 -28.26
CA ALA A 346 23.32 -21.22 -29.67
C ALA A 346 23.58 -22.54 -30.43
N PHE A 347 24.40 -23.43 -29.87
CA PHE A 347 24.66 -24.78 -30.49
C PHE A 347 23.41 -25.65 -30.50
N LYS A 348 22.59 -25.57 -29.47
CA LYS A 348 21.36 -26.36 -29.36
C LYS A 348 20.38 -26.04 -30.49
N PHE A 349 20.20 -24.77 -30.82
CA PHE A 349 19.20 -24.30 -31.78
C PHE A 349 19.75 -24.07 -33.18
N THR A 350 21.06 -24.33 -33.43
CA THR A 350 21.65 -24.28 -34.75
C THR A 350 21.87 -25.69 -35.26
N HIS A 351 21.28 -26.05 -36.41
CA HIS A 351 21.43 -27.37 -37.06
C HIS A 351 22.56 -27.39 -38.05
N GLU A 352 22.58 -26.35 -38.87
CA GLU A 352 23.55 -26.09 -39.91
C GLU A 352 23.93 -24.63 -39.93
N GLY A 353 25.15 -24.31 -40.34
CA GLY A 353 25.65 -22.95 -40.41
C GLY A 353 26.68 -22.61 -39.35
N ALA A 354 26.55 -21.51 -38.63
CA ALA A 354 27.61 -21.03 -37.75
C ALA A 354 27.11 -20.44 -36.43
N VAL A 355 27.92 -20.60 -35.39
CA VAL A 355 27.85 -19.84 -34.13
C VAL A 355 29.06 -18.91 -34.11
N ARG A 356 28.83 -17.63 -33.99
CA ARG A 356 29.88 -16.61 -33.90
C ARG A 356 29.91 -16.03 -32.47
N ALA A 357 31.07 -16.14 -31.83
CA ALA A 357 31.31 -15.60 -30.49
C ALA A 357 32.34 -14.48 -30.59
N SER A 358 32.04 -13.34 -29.98
CA SER A 358 32.94 -12.18 -29.98
C SER A 358 32.95 -11.47 -28.66
N VAL A 359 34.07 -10.79 -28.35
CA VAL A 359 34.22 -9.87 -27.24
C VAL A 359 34.72 -8.53 -27.75
N ARG A 360 34.14 -7.43 -27.21
CA ARG A 360 34.63 -6.09 -27.48
C ARG A 360 34.48 -5.21 -26.25
N VAL A 361 35.36 -4.22 -26.15
CA VAL A 361 35.26 -3.18 -25.12
C VAL A 361 34.72 -1.90 -25.76
N ALA A 362 33.70 -1.30 -25.18
CA ALA A 362 33.08 -0.07 -25.65
C ALA A 362 32.90 0.85 -24.45
N ALA A 363 33.67 1.93 -24.43
CA ALA A 363 33.76 2.89 -23.31
C ALA A 363 34.13 2.17 -22.01
N ASP A 364 33.22 2.14 -21.04
CA ASP A 364 33.36 1.54 -19.71
C ASP A 364 32.70 0.13 -19.59
N ARG A 365 32.31 -0.48 -20.72
CA ARG A 365 31.59 -1.75 -20.77
C ARG A 365 32.31 -2.79 -21.62
N VAL A 366 32.15 -4.04 -21.23
CA VAL A 366 32.59 -5.21 -21.99
C VAL A 366 31.33 -5.91 -22.54
N LEU A 367 31.30 -6.09 -23.85
CA LEU A 367 30.20 -6.73 -24.56
C LEU A 367 30.68 -8.07 -25.14
N TYR A 368 30.02 -9.13 -24.70
CA TYR A 368 30.19 -10.48 -25.30
C TYR A 368 28.96 -10.71 -26.17
N THR A 369 29.20 -11.03 -27.44
CA THR A 369 28.12 -11.25 -28.40
C THR A 369 28.20 -12.71 -28.92
N ILE A 370 27.10 -13.43 -28.78
CA ILE A 370 26.95 -14.80 -29.28
C ILE A 370 25.85 -14.77 -30.34
N ALA A 371 26.21 -14.89 -31.60
CA ALA A 371 25.28 -14.90 -32.72
C ALA A 371 25.20 -16.30 -33.33
N ASP A 372 23.99 -16.79 -33.57
CA ASP A 372 23.69 -18.06 -34.19
C ASP A 372 22.90 -17.87 -35.50
N THR A 373 23.00 -18.85 -36.40
CA THR A 373 22.22 -18.93 -37.64
C THR A 373 21.06 -19.93 -37.53
N GLY A 374 20.55 -20.11 -36.31
CA GLY A 374 19.52 -21.10 -35.98
C GLY A 374 18.09 -20.66 -36.32
N ILE A 375 17.13 -21.27 -35.66
CA ILE A 375 15.70 -21.08 -35.93
C ILE A 375 15.17 -19.67 -35.65
N GLY A 376 15.89 -18.86 -34.86
CA GLY A 376 15.46 -17.52 -34.43
C GLY A 376 14.29 -17.55 -33.44
N ILE A 377 13.93 -16.33 -32.99
CA ILE A 377 12.93 -16.14 -31.91
C ILE A 377 11.93 -15.06 -32.37
N PRO A 378 10.62 -15.33 -32.35
CA PRO A 378 9.57 -14.35 -32.64
C PRO A 378 9.64 -13.12 -31.71
N ALA A 379 9.28 -11.95 -32.21
CA ALA A 379 9.42 -10.68 -31.48
C ALA A 379 8.68 -10.69 -30.14
N GLU A 380 7.47 -11.28 -30.09
CA GLU A 380 6.67 -11.43 -28.88
C GLU A 380 7.31 -12.34 -27.82
N ALA A 381 8.14 -13.29 -28.25
CA ALA A 381 8.80 -14.23 -27.35
C ALA A 381 10.16 -13.73 -26.84
N GLN A 382 10.81 -12.74 -27.48
CA GLN A 382 12.15 -12.29 -27.10
C GLN A 382 12.27 -11.77 -25.66
N ARG A 383 11.19 -11.24 -25.09
CA ARG A 383 11.16 -10.85 -23.67
C ARG A 383 10.97 -12.05 -22.75
N LEU A 384 10.19 -13.04 -23.20
CA LEU A 384 9.77 -14.20 -22.42
C LEU A 384 10.85 -15.28 -22.31
N VAL A 385 11.81 -15.35 -23.26
CA VAL A 385 12.88 -16.37 -23.24
C VAL A 385 13.81 -16.27 -22.02
N PHE A 386 13.79 -15.16 -21.30
CA PHE A 386 14.53 -14.99 -20.05
C PHE A 386 13.71 -15.34 -18.80
N GLU A 387 12.42 -15.70 -18.94
CA GLU A 387 11.61 -16.21 -17.85
C GLU A 387 11.96 -17.68 -17.56
N GLU A 388 11.94 -18.06 -16.28
CA GLU A 388 12.24 -19.43 -15.85
C GLU A 388 11.17 -20.40 -16.34
N PHE A 389 11.61 -21.59 -16.80
CA PHE A 389 10.73 -22.66 -17.31
C PHE A 389 9.89 -22.27 -18.55
N ARG A 390 10.21 -21.15 -19.19
CA ARG A 390 9.55 -20.73 -20.43
C ARG A 390 10.26 -21.32 -21.66
N GLN A 391 9.45 -21.85 -22.55
CA GLN A 391 9.85 -22.27 -23.90
C GLN A 391 8.94 -21.57 -24.90
N VAL A 392 9.47 -21.23 -26.07
CA VAL A 392 8.67 -20.68 -27.15
C VAL A 392 7.90 -21.83 -27.81
N ASP A 393 6.56 -21.85 -27.63
CA ASP A 393 5.68 -22.87 -28.21
C ASP A 393 5.66 -22.74 -29.74
N GLY A 394 6.41 -23.57 -30.40
CA GLY A 394 6.38 -23.78 -31.86
C GLY A 394 6.66 -25.23 -32.15
N GLY A 395 5.85 -25.89 -32.97
CA GLY A 395 5.80 -27.33 -33.22
C GLY A 395 7.13 -28.05 -33.51
N LEU A 396 8.23 -27.33 -33.77
CA LEU A 396 9.61 -27.81 -33.92
C LEU A 396 10.39 -27.89 -32.61
N THR A 397 9.90 -27.33 -31.51
CA THR A 397 10.63 -27.24 -30.22
C THR A 397 10.52 -28.52 -29.35
N ARG A 398 9.63 -29.44 -29.68
CA ARG A 398 9.50 -30.73 -28.96
C ARG A 398 10.73 -31.68 -29.16
N GLU A 399 11.46 -31.51 -30.26
CA GLU A 399 12.70 -32.29 -30.51
C GLU A 399 13.91 -31.75 -29.71
N TYR A 400 13.86 -30.52 -29.17
CA TYR A 400 15.01 -29.86 -28.56
C TYR A 400 14.79 -29.54 -27.07
N GLY A 401 14.20 -30.51 -26.35
CA GLY A 401 13.86 -30.42 -24.95
C GLY A 401 14.99 -29.92 -24.04
N GLY A 402 14.62 -29.02 -23.14
CA GLY A 402 15.47 -28.56 -22.04
C GLY A 402 14.60 -27.70 -21.11
N PRO A 403 14.95 -27.50 -19.83
CA PRO A 403 14.05 -26.93 -18.81
C PRO A 403 13.75 -25.46 -18.93
N GLY A 404 14.35 -24.73 -19.91
CA GLY A 404 14.17 -23.30 -20.02
C GLY A 404 14.84 -22.49 -18.91
N LEU A 405 15.93 -23.00 -18.31
CA LEU A 405 16.63 -22.32 -17.21
C LEU A 405 17.92 -21.61 -17.66
N GLY A 406 18.57 -22.00 -18.74
CA GLY A 406 19.89 -21.50 -19.13
C GLY A 406 19.94 -20.00 -19.39
N LEU A 407 18.97 -19.43 -20.16
CA LEU A 407 18.92 -17.99 -20.45
C LEU A 407 18.56 -17.16 -19.21
N SER A 408 17.65 -17.65 -18.36
CA SER A 408 17.31 -17.00 -17.09
C SER A 408 18.49 -16.98 -16.12
N LEU A 409 19.27 -18.09 -16.06
CA LEU A 409 20.50 -18.17 -15.29
C LEU A 409 21.55 -17.19 -15.82
N ALA A 410 21.82 -17.19 -17.15
CA ALA A 410 22.77 -16.27 -17.76
C ALA A 410 22.46 -14.80 -17.42
N ARG A 411 21.19 -14.41 -17.51
CA ARG A 411 20.76 -13.04 -17.19
C ARG A 411 20.92 -12.71 -15.70
N ARG A 412 20.67 -13.65 -14.80
CA ARG A 412 20.87 -13.44 -13.35
C ARG A 412 22.34 -13.34 -12.98
N LEU A 413 23.19 -14.18 -13.58
CA LEU A 413 24.65 -14.09 -13.42
C LEU A 413 25.18 -12.74 -13.94
N ALA A 414 24.68 -12.28 -15.09
CA ALA A 414 25.02 -10.96 -15.61
C ALA A 414 24.65 -9.84 -14.63
N ARG A 415 23.45 -9.90 -14.05
CA ARG A 415 22.97 -8.90 -13.08
C ARG A 415 23.75 -8.94 -11.76
N LEU A 416 24.23 -10.10 -11.34
CA LEU A 416 25.16 -10.19 -10.20
C LEU A 416 26.44 -9.38 -10.46
N LEU A 417 26.86 -9.27 -11.73
CA LEU A 417 28.01 -8.51 -12.18
C LEU A 417 27.65 -7.09 -12.67
N GLN A 418 26.49 -6.56 -12.30
CA GLN A 418 25.99 -5.22 -12.68
C GLN A 418 25.79 -5.06 -14.20
N GLY A 419 25.57 -6.18 -14.87
CA GLY A 419 25.30 -6.26 -16.31
C GLY A 419 23.86 -6.69 -16.62
N ASP A 420 23.62 -6.97 -17.89
CA ASP A 420 22.40 -7.65 -18.36
C ASP A 420 22.65 -8.48 -19.60
N VAL A 421 21.68 -9.30 -20.00
CA VAL A 421 21.67 -10.05 -21.25
C VAL A 421 20.51 -9.55 -22.10
N SER A 422 20.78 -9.20 -23.34
CA SER A 422 19.80 -8.82 -24.35
C SER A 422 19.80 -9.78 -25.52
N VAL A 423 18.72 -9.79 -26.31
CA VAL A 423 18.58 -10.58 -27.52
C VAL A 423 18.01 -9.74 -28.65
N THR A 424 18.54 -9.96 -29.85
CA THR A 424 17.98 -9.52 -31.12
C THR A 424 17.88 -10.74 -32.04
N SER A 425 16.69 -11.02 -32.55
CA SER A 425 16.46 -12.24 -33.32
C SER A 425 15.39 -12.05 -34.38
N THR A 426 15.52 -12.82 -35.46
CA THR A 426 14.51 -12.90 -36.54
C THR A 426 14.22 -14.37 -36.80
N PRO A 427 12.96 -14.81 -36.82
CA PRO A 427 12.59 -16.17 -37.15
C PRO A 427 13.21 -16.64 -38.47
N GLY A 428 13.89 -17.79 -38.48
CA GLY A 428 14.56 -18.38 -39.63
C GLY A 428 15.91 -17.75 -40.02
N ALA A 429 16.34 -16.67 -39.32
CA ALA A 429 17.62 -16.01 -39.60
C ALA A 429 18.62 -16.10 -38.45
N GLY A 430 18.19 -16.67 -37.31
CA GLY A 430 19.02 -16.83 -36.10
C GLY A 430 18.80 -15.78 -35.03
N SER A 431 19.64 -15.84 -34.00
CA SER A 431 19.60 -14.99 -32.84
C SER A 431 20.97 -14.43 -32.50
N THR A 432 20.97 -13.24 -31.90
CA THR A 432 22.17 -12.60 -31.36
C THR A 432 21.91 -12.24 -29.90
N PHE A 433 22.59 -12.92 -28.98
CA PHE A 433 22.59 -12.62 -27.56
C PHE A 433 23.80 -11.76 -27.22
N THR A 434 23.57 -10.71 -26.45
CA THR A 434 24.63 -9.80 -25.97
C THR A 434 24.63 -9.78 -24.46
N LEU A 435 25.72 -10.26 -23.85
CA LEU A 435 26.03 -10.10 -22.44
C LEU A 435 26.84 -8.82 -22.28
N ASP A 436 26.32 -7.87 -21.54
CA ASP A 436 26.89 -6.55 -21.31
C ASP A 436 27.22 -6.40 -19.81
N VAL A 437 28.49 -6.17 -19.47
CA VAL A 437 28.97 -5.98 -18.09
C VAL A 437 29.91 -4.77 -17.99
N PRO A 438 30.01 -4.11 -16.83
CA PRO A 438 30.94 -3.00 -16.65
C PRO A 438 32.40 -3.49 -16.70
N LEU A 439 33.28 -2.66 -17.25
CA LEU A 439 34.70 -2.89 -17.25
C LEU A 439 35.29 -2.91 -15.83
N ARG A 440 34.68 -2.16 -14.90
CA ARG A 440 35.02 -2.13 -13.49
C ARG A 440 33.78 -2.39 -12.64
N PHE A 441 33.81 -3.51 -11.93
CA PHE A 441 32.79 -3.79 -10.92
C PHE A 441 32.96 -2.86 -9.71
N GLU A 442 31.90 -2.10 -9.39
CA GLU A 442 31.84 -1.27 -8.20
C GLU A 442 31.04 -2.02 -7.14
N ALA A 443 31.68 -2.37 -6.02
CA ALA A 443 30.94 -2.96 -4.91
C ALA A 443 29.86 -1.97 -4.42
N PRO A 444 28.60 -2.42 -4.22
CA PRO A 444 27.58 -1.55 -3.64
C PRO A 444 28.08 -1.03 -2.30
N GLN A 445 28.06 0.30 -2.12
CA GLN A 445 28.39 0.91 -0.83
C GLN A 445 27.39 0.40 0.20
N PRO A 446 27.84 -0.04 1.39
CA PRO A 446 26.91 -0.41 2.46
C PRO A 446 26.12 0.84 2.85
N SER A 447 24.80 0.79 2.64
CA SER A 447 23.84 1.82 3.08
C SER A 447 23.61 1.77 4.59
#